data_4006a5b8721e79140f1cd2d6949b4d5f
#
_entry.id   4006a5b8721e79140f1cd2d6949b4d5f
#
_cell.length_a   1.000
_cell.length_b   1.000
_cell.length_c   1.000
_cell.angle_alpha   90.00
_cell.angle_beta   90.00
_cell.angle_gamma   90.00
#
_symmetry.space_group_name_H-M   'P 1'
#
loop_
_entity.id
_entity.type
_entity.pdbx_description
1 polymer ?
#
loop_
_entity_poly.entity_id
_entity_poly.type
_entity_poly.pdbx_seq_one_letter_code
_entity_poly.pdbx_strand_id
1 'polypeptide(L)'
;MSDLNNTRIAILATHGFEQSELEVPLEKLKAAGATVHVVSPDAGEIKGWDEKDWGRAVSVDVTLGEAKPADYDALVLPGGQINPDILRVNEDALAFVKAIYDAGKVVAAICHAPWLLVETGIAKGRKMTSYPSVKTDVINAGGLWEDSAVVTDKGLVTSRNPGDLDAFCKKIVEEINEGRHDRKAA
;
A
#
# COMPACT_ATOMS: atom_id res chain seq x y z
N MET A 1 10.94 8.82 19.12
CA MET A 1 10.72 8.72 17.66
C MET A 1 10.94 7.27 17.28
N SER A 2 9.96 6.63 16.68
CA SER A 2 10.12 5.26 16.17
C SER A 2 11.10 5.29 15.02
N ASP A 3 12.17 4.53 15.14
CA ASP A 3 13.29 4.49 14.19
C ASP A 3 13.12 3.28 13.29
N LEU A 4 13.10 3.50 11.98
CA LEU A 4 13.02 2.47 10.95
C LEU A 4 14.40 2.16 10.33
N ASN A 5 15.49 2.42 11.07
CA ASN A 5 16.83 2.06 10.62
C ASN A 5 16.89 0.55 10.29
N ASN A 6 17.51 0.23 9.17
CA ASN A 6 17.60 -1.11 8.58
C ASN A 6 16.27 -1.72 8.10
N THR A 7 15.18 -0.94 8.06
CA THR A 7 13.90 -1.35 7.46
C THR A 7 13.90 -1.03 5.96
N ARG A 8 13.47 -1.96 5.14
CA ARG A 8 13.29 -1.76 3.71
C ARG A 8 11.81 -1.85 3.33
N ILE A 9 11.29 -0.82 2.67
CA ILE A 9 9.88 -0.69 2.33
C ILE A 9 9.74 -0.58 0.81
N ALA A 10 8.81 -1.34 0.23
CA ALA A 10 8.39 -1.16 -1.16
C ALA A 10 7.15 -0.26 -1.21
N ILE A 11 7.12 0.68 -2.14
CA ILE A 11 5.90 1.37 -2.59
C ILE A 11 5.62 0.86 -4.00
N LEU A 12 4.58 0.05 -4.15
CA LEU A 12 4.18 -0.51 -5.45
C LEU A 12 3.15 0.40 -6.12
N ALA A 13 3.51 0.95 -7.26
CA ALA A 13 2.63 1.83 -8.03
C ALA A 13 2.96 1.77 -9.53
N THR A 14 2.02 2.21 -10.36
CA THR A 14 2.18 2.51 -11.78
C THR A 14 1.59 3.88 -12.08
N HIS A 15 1.48 4.27 -13.34
CA HIS A 15 0.92 5.56 -13.73
C HIS A 15 -0.48 5.80 -13.17
N GLY A 16 -0.81 7.06 -12.91
CA GLY A 16 -2.11 7.48 -12.39
C GLY A 16 -2.32 7.21 -10.91
N PHE A 17 -1.23 7.02 -10.14
CA PHE A 17 -1.31 7.02 -8.68
C PHE A 17 -1.69 8.43 -8.18
N GLU A 18 -2.47 8.51 -7.12
CA GLU A 18 -2.71 9.79 -6.44
C GLU A 18 -1.38 10.32 -5.92
N GLN A 19 -0.96 11.51 -6.40
CA GLN A 19 0.38 12.04 -6.20
C GLN A 19 0.79 12.10 -4.72
N SER A 20 -0.08 12.63 -3.88
CA SER A 20 0.18 12.76 -2.46
C SER A 20 0.27 11.41 -1.74
N GLU A 21 -0.46 10.40 -2.22
CA GLU A 21 -0.50 9.07 -1.60
C GLU A 21 0.75 8.23 -1.87
N LEU A 22 1.59 8.62 -2.82
CA LEU A 22 2.92 8.08 -3.00
C LEU A 22 3.99 8.97 -2.34
N GLU A 23 3.98 10.27 -2.64
CA GLU A 23 5.06 11.17 -2.24
C GLU A 23 5.12 11.38 -0.72
N VAL A 24 3.97 11.56 -0.05
CA VAL A 24 3.95 11.77 1.41
C VAL A 24 4.44 10.55 2.19
N PRO A 25 3.99 9.31 1.91
CA PRO A 25 4.59 8.13 2.53
C PRO A 25 6.08 7.95 2.20
N LEU A 26 6.49 8.19 0.96
CA LEU A 26 7.89 8.11 0.54
C LEU A 26 8.77 9.01 1.40
N GLU A 27 8.38 10.29 1.55
CA GLU A 27 9.13 11.27 2.34
C GLU A 27 9.11 10.93 3.83
N LYS A 28 7.95 10.63 4.40
CA LYS A 28 7.82 10.37 5.85
C LYS A 28 8.53 9.10 6.28
N LEU A 29 8.45 8.02 5.49
CA LEU A 29 9.11 6.76 5.81
C LEU A 29 10.64 6.87 5.65
N LYS A 30 11.13 7.60 4.64
CA LYS A 30 12.57 7.94 4.53
C LYS A 30 13.04 8.80 5.71
N ALA A 31 12.25 9.79 6.11
CA ALA A 31 12.56 10.64 7.27
C ALA A 31 12.57 9.85 8.59
N ALA A 32 11.83 8.75 8.67
CA ALA A 32 11.85 7.82 9.80
C ALA A 32 13.05 6.84 9.78
N GLY A 33 13.93 6.91 8.76
CA GLY A 33 15.14 6.10 8.65
C GLY A 33 15.05 4.90 7.72
N ALA A 34 13.89 4.62 7.10
CA ALA A 34 13.73 3.49 6.20
C ALA A 34 14.42 3.69 4.84
N THR A 35 14.89 2.61 4.25
CA THR A 35 15.18 2.54 2.82
C THR A 35 13.87 2.27 2.08
N VAL A 36 13.43 3.20 1.24
CA VAL A 36 12.16 3.08 0.51
C VAL A 36 12.42 3.02 -0.98
N HIS A 37 11.92 1.98 -1.65
CA HIS A 37 11.98 1.81 -3.09
C HIS A 37 10.59 1.99 -3.71
N VAL A 38 10.54 2.76 -4.79
CA VAL A 38 9.39 2.77 -5.70
C VAL A 38 9.53 1.58 -6.64
N VAL A 39 8.60 0.64 -6.53
CA VAL A 39 8.51 -0.57 -7.36
C VAL A 39 7.39 -0.39 -8.36
N SER A 40 7.64 -0.69 -9.63
CA SER A 40 6.65 -0.59 -10.69
C SER A 40 6.80 -1.73 -11.72
N PRO A 41 5.75 -2.11 -12.46
CA PRO A 41 5.87 -3.10 -13.52
C PRO A 41 6.99 -2.78 -14.51
N ASP A 42 7.12 -1.52 -14.93
CA ASP A 42 8.09 -1.08 -15.92
C ASP A 42 9.16 -0.16 -15.27
N ALA A 43 10.34 -0.15 -15.90
CA ALA A 43 11.44 0.74 -15.51
C ALA A 43 11.19 2.19 -16.02
N GLY A 44 11.97 3.13 -15.49
CA GLY A 44 11.94 4.54 -15.87
C GLY A 44 11.18 5.39 -14.86
N GLU A 45 10.09 6.01 -15.28
CA GLU A 45 9.30 6.91 -14.44
C GLU A 45 7.83 6.58 -14.52
N ILE A 46 7.12 6.73 -13.40
CA ILE A 46 5.66 6.68 -13.32
C ILE A 46 5.12 8.08 -13.03
N LYS A 47 3.98 8.42 -13.63
CA LYS A 47 3.39 9.76 -13.52
C LYS A 47 2.19 9.75 -12.62
N GLY A 48 2.18 10.65 -11.63
CA GLY A 48 1.09 10.82 -10.69
C GLY A 48 -0.13 11.51 -11.31
N TRP A 49 -1.26 11.38 -10.63
CA TRP A 49 -2.46 12.17 -10.86
C TRP A 49 -2.58 13.19 -9.72
N ASP A 50 -2.78 14.47 -10.06
CA ASP A 50 -2.86 15.56 -9.10
C ASP A 50 -4.21 16.27 -9.26
N GLU A 51 -5.13 15.99 -8.37
CA GLU A 51 -6.50 16.52 -8.35
C GLU A 51 -7.29 16.31 -9.67
N LYS A 52 -6.93 17.04 -10.73
CA LYS A 52 -7.69 17.12 -12.00
C LYS A 52 -6.87 16.84 -13.24
N ASP A 53 -5.57 16.65 -13.11
CA ASP A 53 -4.67 16.48 -14.25
C ASP A 53 -3.46 15.62 -13.85
N TRP A 54 -2.64 15.30 -14.84
CA TRP A 54 -1.37 14.64 -14.61
C TRP A 54 -0.42 15.51 -13.79
N GLY A 55 0.07 14.94 -12.71
CA GLY A 55 1.02 15.56 -11.81
C GLY A 55 2.48 15.28 -12.17
N ARG A 56 3.31 15.17 -11.13
CA ARG A 56 4.75 14.92 -11.26
C ARG A 56 5.04 13.47 -11.62
N ALA A 57 6.20 13.27 -12.25
CA ALA A 57 6.79 11.95 -12.44
C ALA A 57 7.64 11.58 -11.22
N VAL A 58 7.68 10.29 -10.91
CA VAL A 58 8.52 9.69 -9.88
C VAL A 58 9.34 8.57 -10.53
N SER A 59 10.65 8.56 -10.26
CA SER A 59 11.54 7.52 -10.77
C SER A 59 11.24 6.17 -10.12
N VAL A 60 11.28 5.11 -10.93
CA VAL A 60 11.19 3.73 -10.48
C VAL A 60 12.57 3.27 -10.03
N ASP A 61 12.66 2.83 -8.76
CA ASP A 61 13.92 2.33 -8.20
C ASP A 61 14.20 0.87 -8.60
N VAL A 62 13.15 0.04 -8.65
CA VAL A 62 13.24 -1.40 -8.95
C VAL A 62 12.04 -1.81 -9.76
N THR A 63 12.24 -2.58 -10.83
CA THR A 63 11.11 -3.16 -11.56
C THR A 63 10.46 -4.29 -10.77
N LEU A 64 9.18 -4.52 -10.99
CA LEU A 64 8.45 -5.60 -10.31
C LEU A 64 9.06 -6.98 -10.59
N GLY A 65 9.60 -7.19 -11.80
CA GLY A 65 10.28 -8.44 -12.17
C GLY A 65 11.61 -8.66 -11.43
N GLU A 66 12.25 -7.60 -10.95
CA GLU A 66 13.51 -7.67 -10.18
C GLU A 66 13.28 -7.63 -8.67
N ALA A 67 12.14 -7.07 -8.21
CA ALA A 67 11.81 -6.93 -6.82
C ALA A 67 11.50 -8.30 -6.17
N LYS A 68 12.20 -8.61 -5.10
CA LYS A 68 11.95 -9.84 -4.34
C LYS A 68 11.17 -9.51 -3.07
N PRO A 69 10.00 -10.11 -2.83
CA PRO A 69 9.22 -9.88 -1.61
C PRO A 69 10.01 -10.11 -0.31
N ALA A 70 10.99 -11.03 -0.35
CA ALA A 70 11.85 -11.33 0.80
C ALA A 70 12.72 -10.15 1.24
N ASP A 71 13.08 -9.24 0.31
CA ASP A 71 13.97 -8.12 0.56
C ASP A 71 13.29 -6.93 1.27
N TYR A 72 11.97 -6.98 1.43
CA TYR A 72 11.19 -5.89 2.04
C TYR A 72 10.54 -6.33 3.35
N ASP A 73 10.43 -5.39 4.28
CA ASP A 73 9.80 -5.55 5.59
C ASP A 73 8.34 -5.09 5.58
N ALA A 74 8.01 -4.19 4.65
CA ALA A 74 6.66 -3.67 4.48
C ALA A 74 6.38 -3.28 3.03
N LEU A 75 5.09 -3.19 2.70
CA LEU A 75 4.56 -2.76 1.41
C LEU A 75 3.55 -1.63 1.60
N VAL A 76 3.68 -0.58 0.80
CA VAL A 76 2.71 0.51 0.71
C VAL A 76 2.10 0.53 -0.69
N LEU A 77 0.79 0.64 -0.76
CA LEU A 77 -0.01 0.67 -1.97
C LEU A 77 -0.73 2.02 -2.06
N PRO A 78 -0.20 2.99 -2.84
CA PRO A 78 -0.90 4.23 -3.15
C PRO A 78 -2.19 3.97 -3.93
N GLY A 79 -3.15 4.89 -3.81
CA GLY A 79 -4.40 4.82 -4.55
C GLY A 79 -4.36 5.62 -5.85
N GLY A 80 -5.31 6.50 -6.03
CA GLY A 80 -5.77 7.00 -7.31
C GLY A 80 -6.71 6.00 -7.96
N GLN A 81 -7.39 6.39 -9.02
CA GLN A 81 -8.30 5.47 -9.71
C GLN A 81 -7.58 4.62 -10.77
N ILE A 82 -6.62 5.21 -11.49
CA ILE A 82 -5.95 4.57 -12.62
C ILE A 82 -4.94 3.52 -12.15
N ASN A 83 -4.07 3.89 -11.21
CA ASN A 83 -3.00 3.02 -10.70
C ASN A 83 -3.51 1.67 -10.18
N PRO A 84 -4.41 1.59 -9.20
CA PRO A 84 -4.86 0.30 -8.71
C PRO A 84 -5.78 -0.44 -9.70
N ASP A 85 -6.44 0.26 -10.62
CA ASP A 85 -7.22 -0.38 -11.68
C ASP A 85 -6.31 -1.15 -12.66
N ILE A 86 -5.16 -0.58 -13.00
CA ILE A 86 -4.15 -1.26 -13.82
C ILE A 86 -3.51 -2.42 -13.06
N LEU A 87 -3.11 -2.19 -11.80
CA LEU A 87 -2.40 -3.20 -11.01
C LEU A 87 -3.27 -4.40 -10.62
N ARG A 88 -4.60 -4.22 -10.46
CA ARG A 88 -5.50 -5.30 -10.05
C ARG A 88 -5.62 -6.44 -11.05
N VAL A 89 -5.23 -6.23 -12.30
CA VAL A 89 -5.19 -7.26 -13.35
C VAL A 89 -3.77 -7.72 -13.70
N ASN A 90 -2.77 -7.22 -12.97
CA ASN A 90 -1.38 -7.61 -13.14
C ASN A 90 -1.03 -8.75 -12.17
N GLU A 91 -0.86 -9.97 -12.68
CA GLU A 91 -0.63 -11.16 -11.89
C GLU A 91 0.65 -11.08 -11.04
N ASP A 92 1.72 -10.48 -11.56
CA ASP A 92 2.99 -10.32 -10.83
C ASP A 92 2.83 -9.32 -9.67
N ALA A 93 2.07 -8.24 -9.88
CA ALA A 93 1.76 -7.29 -8.83
C ALA A 93 0.94 -7.95 -7.71
N LEU A 94 -0.09 -8.70 -8.06
CA LEU A 94 -0.92 -9.43 -7.08
C LEU A 94 -0.10 -10.49 -6.32
N ALA A 95 0.78 -11.22 -7.02
CA ALA A 95 1.67 -12.20 -6.40
C ALA A 95 2.64 -11.54 -5.42
N PHE A 96 3.21 -10.37 -5.77
CA PHE A 96 4.09 -9.60 -4.91
C PHE A 96 3.39 -9.13 -3.63
N VAL A 97 2.18 -8.56 -3.76
CA VAL A 97 1.34 -8.15 -2.62
C VAL A 97 1.06 -9.35 -1.71
N LYS A 98 0.61 -10.44 -2.30
CA LYS A 98 0.24 -11.67 -1.57
C LYS A 98 1.42 -12.26 -0.83
N ALA A 99 2.60 -12.32 -1.45
CA ALA A 99 3.80 -12.89 -0.84
C ALA A 99 4.26 -12.09 0.39
N ILE A 100 4.23 -10.76 0.34
CA ILE A 100 4.56 -9.90 1.49
C ILE A 100 3.54 -10.08 2.62
N TYR A 101 2.26 -10.12 2.27
CA TYR A 101 1.18 -10.32 3.24
C TYR A 101 1.30 -11.69 3.95
N ASP A 102 1.48 -12.77 3.18
CA ASP A 102 1.56 -14.15 3.72
C ASP A 102 2.82 -14.37 4.59
N ALA A 103 3.88 -13.59 4.37
CA ALA A 103 5.06 -13.58 5.23
C ALA A 103 4.85 -12.87 6.58
N GLY A 104 3.64 -12.39 6.87
CA GLY A 104 3.33 -11.68 8.11
C GLY A 104 3.85 -10.25 8.16
N LYS A 105 4.29 -9.70 7.05
CA LYS A 105 4.83 -8.33 6.96
C LYS A 105 3.70 -7.31 6.81
N VAL A 106 3.98 -6.05 7.13
CA VAL A 106 2.99 -4.97 7.02
C VAL A 106 2.62 -4.73 5.55
N VAL A 107 1.32 -4.65 5.28
CA VAL A 107 0.76 -4.20 4.01
C VAL A 107 -0.16 -3.02 4.28
N ALA A 108 0.13 -1.89 3.67
CA ALA A 108 -0.63 -0.66 3.84
C ALA A 108 -1.25 -0.22 2.51
N ALA A 109 -2.55 0.03 2.48
CA ALA A 109 -3.27 0.41 1.27
C ALA A 109 -4.20 1.61 1.55
N ILE A 110 -4.19 2.61 0.67
CA ILE A 110 -5.00 3.81 0.83
C ILE A 110 -5.91 4.03 -0.38
N CYS A 111 -7.06 4.65 -0.14
CA CYS A 111 -7.98 5.14 -1.16
C CYS A 111 -8.58 4.00 -2.01
N HIS A 112 -8.23 3.91 -3.29
CA HIS A 112 -8.67 2.85 -4.20
C HIS A 112 -7.74 1.62 -4.20
N ALA A 113 -6.56 1.70 -3.58
CA ALA A 113 -5.61 0.58 -3.51
C ALA A 113 -6.17 -0.69 -2.84
N PRO A 114 -7.15 -0.64 -1.92
CA PRO A 114 -7.83 -1.83 -1.42
C PRO A 114 -8.44 -2.74 -2.49
N TRP A 115 -8.63 -2.30 -3.74
CA TRP A 115 -8.95 -3.20 -4.85
C TRP A 115 -7.92 -4.34 -4.99
N LEU A 116 -6.63 -4.07 -4.74
CA LEU A 116 -5.60 -5.11 -4.75
C LEU A 116 -5.79 -6.13 -3.61
N LEU A 117 -6.33 -5.70 -2.48
CA LEU A 117 -6.66 -6.57 -1.36
C LEU A 117 -7.89 -7.44 -1.66
N VAL A 118 -8.81 -6.92 -2.46
CA VAL A 118 -9.98 -7.67 -2.98
C VAL A 118 -9.51 -8.77 -3.94
N GLU A 119 -8.69 -8.41 -4.95
CA GLU A 119 -8.20 -9.36 -5.95
C GLU A 119 -7.34 -10.48 -5.36
N THR A 120 -6.51 -10.16 -4.37
CA THR A 120 -5.65 -11.16 -3.70
C THR A 120 -6.38 -12.01 -2.67
N GLY A 121 -7.65 -11.71 -2.36
CA GLY A 121 -8.41 -12.36 -1.30
C GLY A 121 -8.02 -11.95 0.13
N ILE A 122 -7.10 -11.01 0.29
CA ILE A 122 -6.65 -10.51 1.60
C ILE A 122 -7.79 -9.84 2.36
N ALA A 123 -8.72 -9.18 1.65
CA ALA A 123 -9.84 -8.47 2.26
C ALA A 123 -10.77 -9.38 3.08
N LYS A 124 -10.86 -10.67 2.74
CA LYS A 124 -11.79 -11.60 3.38
C LYS A 124 -11.55 -11.74 4.88
N GLY A 125 -12.55 -11.39 5.68
CA GLY A 125 -12.53 -11.49 7.13
C GLY A 125 -11.67 -10.43 7.83
N ARG A 126 -11.12 -9.43 7.10
CA ARG A 126 -10.29 -8.37 7.67
C ARG A 126 -11.08 -7.10 7.93
N LYS A 127 -10.81 -6.46 9.07
CA LYS A 127 -11.25 -5.09 9.31
C LYS A 127 -10.42 -4.15 8.45
N MET A 128 -11.09 -3.29 7.70
CA MET A 128 -10.42 -2.38 6.79
C MET A 128 -11.31 -1.20 6.40
N THR A 129 -10.70 -0.19 5.83
CA THR A 129 -11.36 0.92 5.17
C THR A 129 -10.85 1.10 3.74
N SER A 130 -11.48 2.00 3.01
CA SER A 130 -11.11 2.36 1.64
C SER A 130 -11.71 3.71 1.28
N TYR A 131 -11.41 4.19 0.09
CA TYR A 131 -12.21 5.25 -0.52
C TYR A 131 -13.69 4.82 -0.57
N PRO A 132 -14.66 5.73 -0.32
CA PRO A 132 -16.07 5.34 -0.20
C PRO A 132 -16.64 4.58 -1.41
N SER A 133 -16.18 4.89 -2.63
CA SER A 133 -16.64 4.21 -3.84
C SER A 133 -16.21 2.73 -3.94
N VAL A 134 -15.20 2.32 -3.18
CA VAL A 134 -14.68 0.94 -3.13
C VAL A 134 -15.33 0.11 -2.01
N LYS A 135 -16.14 0.74 -1.15
CA LYS A 135 -16.78 0.09 0.00
C LYS A 135 -17.55 -1.18 -0.37
N THR A 136 -18.37 -1.11 -1.41
CA THR A 136 -19.17 -2.25 -1.83
C THR A 136 -18.31 -3.42 -2.31
N ASP A 137 -17.21 -3.15 -3.02
CA ASP A 137 -16.28 -4.17 -3.48
C ASP A 137 -15.62 -4.89 -2.31
N VAL A 138 -15.19 -4.13 -1.30
CA VAL A 138 -14.60 -4.66 -0.07
C VAL A 138 -15.60 -5.56 0.67
N ILE A 139 -16.84 -5.11 0.86
CA ILE A 139 -17.89 -5.89 1.53
C ILE A 139 -18.20 -7.17 0.75
N ASN A 140 -18.34 -7.08 -0.56
CA ASN A 140 -18.61 -8.23 -1.42
C ASN A 140 -17.46 -9.26 -1.41
N ALA A 141 -16.22 -8.79 -1.21
CA ALA A 141 -15.06 -9.65 -1.02
C ALA A 141 -14.97 -10.27 0.40
N GLY A 142 -15.92 -9.96 1.28
CA GLY A 142 -15.97 -10.47 2.66
C GLY A 142 -15.18 -9.64 3.66
N GLY A 143 -14.77 -8.41 3.31
CA GLY A 143 -14.11 -7.47 4.21
C GLY A 143 -15.09 -6.83 5.20
N LEU A 144 -14.60 -6.54 6.40
CA LEU A 144 -15.33 -5.83 7.45
C LEU A 144 -15.00 -4.34 7.35
N TRP A 145 -15.79 -3.64 6.55
CA TRP A 145 -15.52 -2.25 6.21
C TRP A 145 -15.96 -1.28 7.30
N GLU A 146 -15.07 -0.33 7.66
CA GLU A 146 -15.33 0.73 8.63
C GLU A 146 -15.02 2.10 8.01
N ASP A 147 -15.83 3.11 8.29
CA ASP A 147 -15.53 4.50 7.95
C ASP A 147 -14.65 5.14 9.02
N SER A 148 -13.35 4.99 8.88
CA SER A 148 -12.35 5.51 9.81
C SER A 148 -11.11 6.00 9.08
N ALA A 149 -10.43 7.01 9.63
CA ALA A 149 -9.23 7.59 9.01
C ALA A 149 -8.12 6.55 8.81
N VAL A 150 -8.00 5.61 9.73
CA VAL A 150 -7.10 4.46 9.62
C VAL A 150 -7.69 3.26 10.33
N VAL A 151 -7.64 2.10 9.68
CA VAL A 151 -8.04 0.81 10.25
C VAL A 151 -6.85 -0.14 10.18
N THR A 152 -6.57 -0.83 11.28
CA THR A 152 -5.51 -1.84 11.34
C THR A 152 -6.09 -3.19 11.75
N ASP A 153 -5.62 -4.24 11.09
CA ASP A 153 -5.95 -5.62 11.43
C ASP A 153 -4.76 -6.53 11.12
N LYS A 154 -4.02 -6.94 12.17
CA LYS A 154 -2.88 -7.87 12.07
C LYS A 154 -1.86 -7.45 10.99
N GLY A 155 -1.37 -6.22 11.04
CA GLY A 155 -0.39 -5.67 10.11
C GLY A 155 -0.95 -5.27 8.74
N LEU A 156 -2.27 -5.37 8.54
CA LEU A 156 -2.95 -4.71 7.43
C LEU A 156 -3.35 -3.30 7.88
N VAL A 157 -2.88 -2.27 7.18
CA VAL A 157 -3.18 -0.86 7.46
C VAL A 157 -3.95 -0.28 6.28
N THR A 158 -5.11 0.30 6.52
CA THR A 158 -5.90 0.92 5.45
C THR A 158 -6.38 2.31 5.82
N SER A 159 -6.50 3.19 4.83
CA SER A 159 -7.00 4.57 4.96
C SER A 159 -7.86 4.95 3.75
N ARG A 160 -8.58 6.07 3.82
CA ARG A 160 -9.65 6.40 2.87
C ARG A 160 -9.21 7.31 1.73
N ASN A 161 -8.40 8.32 2.02
CA ASN A 161 -8.10 9.41 1.07
C ASN A 161 -6.88 10.22 1.55
N PRO A 162 -6.38 11.21 0.76
CA PRO A 162 -5.23 12.02 1.15
C PRO A 162 -5.34 12.75 2.49
N GLY A 163 -6.56 13.08 2.94
CA GLY A 163 -6.78 13.69 4.25
C GLY A 163 -6.37 12.82 5.44
N ASP A 164 -6.23 11.52 5.22
CA ASP A 164 -5.87 10.54 6.26
C ASP A 164 -4.35 10.23 6.29
N LEU A 165 -3.54 10.83 5.41
CA LEU A 165 -2.12 10.47 5.23
C LEU A 165 -1.28 10.55 6.49
N ASP A 166 -1.54 11.51 7.38
CA ASP A 166 -0.80 11.62 8.64
C ASP A 166 -1.06 10.41 9.55
N ALA A 167 -2.32 10.02 9.72
CA ALA A 167 -2.71 8.86 10.50
C ALA A 167 -2.20 7.56 9.86
N PHE A 168 -2.31 7.46 8.52
CA PHE A 168 -1.83 6.33 7.72
C PHE A 168 -0.33 6.09 7.91
N CYS A 169 0.50 7.11 7.67
CA CYS A 169 1.95 6.97 7.80
C CYS A 169 2.38 6.68 9.24
N LYS A 170 1.76 7.33 10.23
CA LYS A 170 2.04 7.05 11.63
C LYS A 170 1.76 5.59 11.98
N LYS A 171 0.62 5.07 11.53
CA LYS A 171 0.23 3.69 11.81
C LYS A 171 1.11 2.67 11.09
N ILE A 172 1.58 2.95 9.87
CA ILE A 172 2.57 2.10 9.18
C ILE A 172 3.84 1.95 10.03
N VAL A 173 4.37 3.06 10.55
CA VAL A 173 5.57 3.05 11.38
C VAL A 173 5.35 2.24 12.67
N GLU A 174 4.18 2.40 13.33
CA GLU A 174 3.83 1.64 14.52
C GLU A 174 3.79 0.13 14.23
N GLU A 175 3.06 -0.30 13.21
CA GLU A 175 2.90 -1.72 12.85
C GLU A 175 4.23 -2.37 12.43
N ILE A 176 5.12 -1.64 11.73
CA ILE A 176 6.46 -2.14 11.40
C ILE A 176 7.27 -2.39 12.67
N ASN A 177 7.22 -1.48 13.65
CA ASN A 177 7.94 -1.62 14.91
C ASN A 177 7.38 -2.74 15.81
N GLU A 178 6.12 -3.13 15.64
CA GLU A 178 5.54 -4.31 16.30
C GLU A 178 6.11 -5.63 15.75
N GLY A 179 6.67 -5.61 14.56
CA GLY A 179 7.29 -6.76 13.91
C GLY A 179 6.32 -7.59 13.06
N ARG A 180 6.58 -8.89 12.95
CA ARG A 180 5.76 -9.78 12.11
C ARG A 180 4.43 -10.12 12.77
N HIS A 181 3.38 -10.11 11.98
CA HIS A 181 2.01 -10.37 12.41
C HIS A 181 1.59 -11.82 12.10
N ASP A 182 1.16 -12.56 13.13
CA ASP A 182 0.58 -13.88 12.94
C ASP A 182 -0.88 -13.74 12.45
N ARG A 183 -1.11 -14.16 11.20
CA ARG A 183 -2.42 -14.12 10.54
C ARG A 183 -3.13 -15.47 10.49
N LYS A 184 -2.48 -16.54 10.98
CA LYS A 184 -3.02 -17.91 10.91
C LYS A 184 -4.08 -18.20 11.97
N ALA A 185 -4.21 -17.37 12.99
CA ALA A 185 -5.24 -17.50 14.01
C ALA A 185 -6.49 -16.71 13.61
N ALA A 186 -7.41 -17.33 12.93
CA ALA A 186 -8.80 -16.92 12.77
C ALA A 186 -9.70 -18.09 13.05
#